data_01fb67dc11baaa60cc5325574db0812b
#
_entry.id   01fb67dc11baaa60cc5325574db0812b
#
_cell.length_a   1.000
_cell.length_b   1.000
_cell.length_c   1.000
_cell.angle_alpha   90.00
_cell.angle_beta   90.00
_cell.angle_gamma   90.00
#
_symmetry.space_group_name_H-M   'P 1'
#
loop_
_entity.id
_entity.type
_entity.pdbx_description
1 polymer ?
#
loop_
_entity_poly.entity_id
_entity_poly.type
_entity_poly.pdbx_seq_one_letter_code
_entity_poly.pdbx_strand_id
1 'polypeptide(L)'
;MTWRETLCGVLVVVSTITASGVKAQEVRSDQDILMQLERDWDEAFHRKDVAVIENILADEFVVTYSDGSRADRSKELRLATEFDQQIDSSLLDEFVVKVYGDTAVVWFTQHLVGPSKGRSLALTFRYIDVFVMRAGRWQCVASQSTKVTST
;
A
#
# COMPACT_ATOMS: atom_id res chain seq x y z
N MET A 1 87.97 13.38 6.09
CA MET A 1 87.02 13.56 4.94
C MET A 1 86.03 12.43 5.00
N THR A 2 84.94 12.57 5.70
CA THR A 2 83.93 11.48 5.93
C THR A 2 82.58 12.04 5.59
N TRP A 3 81.99 11.52 4.52
CA TRP A 3 80.63 11.84 4.12
C TRP A 3 79.66 10.99 4.94
N ARG A 4 78.72 11.66 5.65
CA ARG A 4 77.58 11.00 6.31
C ARG A 4 76.37 11.19 5.40
N GLU A 5 75.88 10.14 4.82
CA GLU A 5 74.61 10.12 4.11
C GLU A 5 73.46 10.06 5.13
N THR A 6 72.57 11.04 5.08
CA THR A 6 71.36 11.07 5.86
C THR A 6 70.21 10.47 5.02
N LEU A 7 69.79 9.26 5.35
CA LEU A 7 68.61 8.65 4.77
C LEU A 7 67.35 9.34 5.31
N CYS A 8 66.65 10.05 4.44
CA CYS A 8 65.33 10.62 4.72
C CYS A 8 64.27 9.55 4.47
N GLY A 9 63.72 8.93 5.51
CA GLY A 9 62.67 7.96 5.40
C GLY A 9 61.34 8.66 5.09
N VAL A 10 60.77 8.41 3.90
CA VAL A 10 59.44 8.84 3.53
C VAL A 10 58.43 7.84 4.09
N LEU A 11 57.69 8.26 5.11
CA LEU A 11 56.61 7.47 5.68
C LEU A 11 55.37 7.64 4.78
N VAL A 12 55.06 6.66 3.96
CA VAL A 12 53.81 6.62 3.16
C VAL A 12 52.70 6.13 4.07
N VAL A 13 51.84 7.03 4.51
CA VAL A 13 50.58 6.68 5.21
C VAL A 13 49.57 6.27 4.16
N VAL A 14 49.35 4.96 4.05
CA VAL A 14 48.24 4.44 3.24
C VAL A 14 46.96 4.55 4.04
N SER A 15 46.17 5.57 3.75
CA SER A 15 44.83 5.72 4.30
C SER A 15 43.88 4.77 3.57
N THR A 16 43.50 3.66 4.22
CA THR A 16 42.44 2.79 3.74
C THR A 16 41.08 3.48 3.93
N ILE A 17 40.51 3.99 2.85
CA ILE A 17 39.14 4.49 2.82
C ILE A 17 38.24 3.26 2.84
N THR A 18 37.67 2.93 3.99
CA THR A 18 36.56 1.97 4.10
C THR A 18 35.32 2.61 3.51
N ALA A 19 34.98 2.22 2.29
CA ALA A 19 33.70 2.58 1.68
C ALA A 19 32.58 1.93 2.48
N SER A 20 31.97 2.67 3.40
CA SER A 20 30.69 2.30 4.02
C SER A 20 29.65 2.23 2.91
N GLY A 21 29.26 1.02 2.55
CA GLY A 21 28.21 0.79 1.56
C GLY A 21 26.89 1.39 2.07
N VAL A 22 26.57 2.60 1.62
CA VAL A 22 25.22 3.15 1.72
C VAL A 22 24.36 2.26 0.85
N LYS A 23 23.55 1.36 1.48
CA LYS A 23 22.49 0.67 0.77
C LYS A 23 21.59 1.74 0.16
N ALA A 24 21.59 1.84 -1.16
CA ALA A 24 20.62 2.66 -1.87
C ALA A 24 19.24 2.16 -1.45
N GLN A 25 18.46 3.04 -0.81
CA GLN A 25 17.07 2.75 -0.49
C GLN A 25 16.34 2.69 -1.83
N GLU A 26 15.84 1.50 -2.17
CA GLU A 26 15.08 1.28 -3.40
C GLU A 26 13.85 2.18 -3.35
N VAL A 27 13.80 3.16 -4.25
CA VAL A 27 12.64 4.07 -4.36
C VAL A 27 11.50 3.25 -4.94
N ARG A 28 10.48 2.98 -4.13
CA ARG A 28 9.27 2.27 -4.58
C ARG A 28 8.60 3.08 -5.67
N SER A 29 8.11 2.42 -6.70
CA SER A 29 7.30 3.06 -7.72
C SER A 29 5.94 3.47 -7.15
N ASP A 30 5.28 4.47 -7.74
CA ASP A 30 3.90 4.83 -7.37
C ASP A 30 2.95 3.65 -7.49
N GLN A 31 3.17 2.76 -8.47
CA GLN A 31 2.38 1.53 -8.64
C GLN A 31 2.53 0.61 -7.43
N ASP A 32 3.75 0.38 -6.95
CA ASP A 32 4.00 -0.47 -5.78
C ASP A 32 3.40 0.14 -4.51
N ILE A 33 3.47 1.47 -4.36
CA ILE A 33 2.87 2.19 -3.25
C ILE A 33 1.35 2.03 -3.26
N LEU A 34 0.71 2.24 -4.41
CA LEU A 34 -0.74 2.13 -4.56
C LEU A 34 -1.25 0.71 -4.30
N MET A 35 -0.59 -0.31 -4.87
CA MET A 35 -0.94 -1.70 -4.58
C MET A 35 -0.76 -2.06 -3.10
N GLN A 36 0.22 -1.45 -2.43
CA GLN A 36 0.41 -1.67 -0.99
C GLN A 36 -0.67 -0.98 -0.17
N LEU A 37 -1.11 0.23 -0.54
CA LEU A 37 -2.22 0.93 0.12
C LEU A 37 -3.52 0.13 0.07
N GLU A 38 -3.82 -0.54 -1.05
CA GLU A 38 -4.99 -1.43 -1.15
C GLU A 38 -4.89 -2.62 -0.19
N ARG A 39 -3.73 -3.26 -0.11
CA ARG A 39 -3.50 -4.38 0.82
C ARG A 39 -3.58 -3.92 2.28
N ASP A 40 -2.98 -2.76 2.58
CA ASP A 40 -3.01 -2.18 3.91
C ASP A 40 -4.45 -1.83 4.32
N TRP A 41 -5.28 -1.33 3.39
CA TRP A 41 -6.69 -1.04 3.64
C TRP A 41 -7.48 -2.31 3.92
N ASP A 42 -7.34 -3.35 3.08
CA ASP A 42 -7.99 -4.64 3.26
C ASP A 42 -7.64 -5.25 4.63
N GLU A 43 -6.36 -5.30 4.97
CA GLU A 43 -5.90 -5.83 6.25
C GLU A 43 -6.40 -5.00 7.44
N ALA A 44 -6.32 -3.66 7.34
CA ALA A 44 -6.77 -2.74 8.37
C ALA A 44 -8.29 -2.86 8.62
N PHE A 45 -9.09 -3.07 7.57
CA PHE A 45 -10.52 -3.28 7.70
C PHE A 45 -10.83 -4.53 8.52
N HIS A 46 -10.15 -5.64 8.25
CA HIS A 46 -10.32 -6.89 8.98
C HIS A 46 -9.83 -6.82 10.42
N ARG A 47 -8.82 -6.00 10.70
CA ARG A 47 -8.27 -5.78 12.06
C ARG A 47 -8.95 -4.66 12.83
N LYS A 48 -9.86 -3.92 12.20
CA LYS A 48 -10.47 -2.71 12.76
C LYS A 48 -9.44 -1.62 13.06
N ASP A 49 -8.36 -1.57 12.29
CA ASP A 49 -7.34 -0.51 12.40
C ASP A 49 -7.78 0.73 11.65
N VAL A 50 -8.72 1.45 12.29
CA VAL A 50 -9.35 2.63 11.71
C VAL A 50 -8.33 3.73 11.39
N ALA A 51 -7.23 3.83 12.15
CA ALA A 51 -6.22 4.85 11.93
C ALA A 51 -5.49 4.67 10.59
N VAL A 52 -5.23 3.43 10.18
CA VAL A 52 -4.65 3.14 8.85
C VAL A 52 -5.61 3.55 7.75
N ILE A 53 -6.89 3.16 7.85
CA ILE A 53 -7.92 3.50 6.86
C ILE A 53 -8.10 5.02 6.78
N GLU A 54 -8.12 5.69 7.92
CA GLU A 54 -8.24 7.15 8.02
C GLU A 54 -7.13 7.89 7.27
N ASN A 55 -5.92 7.35 7.27
CA ASN A 55 -4.78 7.90 6.54
C ASN A 55 -4.84 7.64 5.03
N ILE A 56 -5.52 6.58 4.58
CA ILE A 56 -5.67 6.23 3.17
C ILE A 56 -6.78 7.07 2.53
N LEU A 57 -7.90 7.28 3.23
CA LEU A 57 -9.06 7.98 2.69
C LEU A 57 -8.89 9.51 2.70
N ALA A 58 -9.20 10.16 1.58
CA ALA A 58 -9.33 11.61 1.53
C ALA A 58 -10.57 12.09 2.29
N ASP A 59 -10.61 13.35 2.69
CA ASP A 59 -11.75 13.93 3.42
C ASP A 59 -13.04 13.86 2.61
N GLU A 60 -12.94 14.03 1.28
CA GLU A 60 -14.06 13.97 0.34
C GLU A 60 -14.37 12.58 -0.21
N PHE A 61 -13.79 11.52 0.38
CA PHE A 61 -13.96 10.16 -0.11
C PHE A 61 -15.43 9.74 -0.25
N VAL A 62 -15.73 9.06 -1.35
CA VAL A 62 -17.03 8.45 -1.64
C VAL A 62 -16.85 7.04 -2.16
N VAL A 63 -17.58 6.08 -1.61
CA VAL A 63 -17.64 4.72 -2.11
C VAL A 63 -19.03 4.37 -2.64
N THR A 64 -19.09 3.57 -3.71
CA THR A 64 -20.29 2.89 -4.19
C THR A 64 -20.10 1.38 -4.01
N TYR A 65 -20.92 0.79 -3.17
CA TYR A 65 -20.88 -0.65 -2.90
C TYR A 65 -21.56 -1.46 -4.00
N SER A 66 -21.34 -2.78 -3.97
CA SER A 66 -21.87 -3.72 -4.97
C SER A 66 -23.39 -3.82 -5.00
N ASP A 67 -24.10 -3.32 -3.99
CA ASP A 67 -25.56 -3.23 -3.94
C ASP A 67 -26.09 -1.88 -4.49
N GLY A 68 -25.18 -0.99 -4.94
CA GLY A 68 -25.49 0.35 -5.44
C GLY A 68 -25.62 1.42 -4.37
N SER A 69 -25.56 1.08 -3.09
CA SER A 69 -25.57 2.07 -2.01
C SER A 69 -24.25 2.86 -1.97
N ARG A 70 -24.30 4.08 -1.40
CA ARG A 70 -23.14 4.95 -1.27
C ARG A 70 -22.83 5.28 0.18
N ALA A 71 -21.57 5.53 0.43
CA ALA A 71 -21.07 6.01 1.71
C ALA A 71 -20.01 7.09 1.50
N ASP A 72 -19.91 7.96 2.50
CA ASP A 72 -18.80 8.89 2.67
C ASP A 72 -17.70 8.28 3.57
N ARG A 73 -16.60 9.02 3.73
CA ARG A 73 -15.50 8.67 4.62
C ARG A 73 -15.97 8.32 6.04
N SER A 74 -16.86 9.11 6.62
CA SER A 74 -17.33 8.89 8.00
C SER A 74 -18.06 7.56 8.14
N LYS A 75 -18.90 7.20 7.16
CA LYS A 75 -19.61 5.91 7.15
C LYS A 75 -18.64 4.75 6.93
N GLU A 76 -17.66 4.88 6.05
CA GLU A 76 -16.65 3.85 5.80
C GLU A 76 -15.83 3.55 7.07
N LEU A 77 -15.39 4.56 7.79
CA LEU A 77 -14.67 4.40 9.07
C LEU A 77 -15.54 3.74 10.15
N ARG A 78 -16.84 4.08 10.20
CA ARG A 78 -17.76 3.38 11.12
C ARG A 78 -17.92 1.91 10.77
N LEU A 79 -18.07 1.57 9.49
CA LEU A 79 -18.17 0.17 9.05
C LEU A 79 -16.93 -0.63 9.40
N ALA A 80 -15.74 -0.03 9.28
CA ALA A 80 -14.49 -0.67 9.71
C ALA A 80 -14.46 -0.88 11.23
N THR A 81 -14.94 0.10 12.03
CA THR A 81 -15.03 -0.03 13.49
C THR A 81 -16.01 -1.13 13.90
N GLU A 82 -17.15 -1.23 13.22
CA GLU A 82 -18.26 -2.14 13.52
C GLU A 82 -18.11 -3.51 12.83
N PHE A 83 -17.06 -3.69 12.05
CA PHE A 83 -16.83 -4.93 11.31
C PHE A 83 -16.74 -6.12 12.27
N ASP A 84 -17.63 -7.09 12.12
CA ASP A 84 -17.73 -8.26 13.00
C ASP A 84 -17.75 -9.60 12.24
N GLN A 85 -17.59 -9.54 10.92
CA GLN A 85 -17.58 -10.75 10.11
C GLN A 85 -16.25 -11.49 10.26
N GLN A 86 -16.34 -12.79 10.45
CA GLN A 86 -15.16 -13.63 10.42
C GLN A 86 -14.72 -13.82 8.95
N ILE A 87 -13.46 -13.50 8.67
CA ILE A 87 -12.82 -13.74 7.40
C ILE A 87 -11.68 -14.73 7.61
N ASP A 88 -11.73 -15.86 6.92
CA ASP A 88 -10.69 -16.90 6.97
C ASP A 88 -9.51 -16.54 6.06
N SER A 89 -9.80 -15.92 4.92
CA SER A 89 -8.78 -15.36 4.02
C SER A 89 -9.33 -14.23 3.16
N SER A 90 -8.48 -13.25 2.87
CA SER A 90 -8.67 -12.22 1.86
C SER A 90 -7.42 -12.19 0.98
N LEU A 91 -7.61 -12.27 -0.33
CA LEU A 91 -6.55 -12.19 -1.32
C LEU A 91 -6.89 -11.10 -2.33
N LEU A 92 -5.97 -10.15 -2.53
CA LEU A 92 -6.06 -9.13 -3.55
C LEU A 92 -5.08 -9.47 -4.68
N ASP A 93 -5.59 -9.63 -5.90
CA ASP A 93 -4.80 -9.93 -7.09
C ASP A 93 -5.33 -9.21 -8.34
N GLU A 94 -4.86 -9.59 -9.52
CA GLU A 94 -5.23 -9.02 -10.82
C GLU A 94 -5.08 -7.48 -10.87
N PHE A 95 -4.09 -6.92 -10.16
CA PHE A 95 -3.87 -5.48 -10.11
C PHE A 95 -3.54 -4.88 -11.48
N VAL A 96 -4.25 -3.79 -11.84
CA VAL A 96 -3.90 -2.88 -12.93
C VAL A 96 -3.83 -1.47 -12.36
N VAL A 97 -2.66 -0.85 -12.39
CA VAL A 97 -2.44 0.50 -11.88
C VAL A 97 -2.06 1.43 -13.03
N LYS A 98 -2.80 2.52 -13.17
CA LYS A 98 -2.54 3.59 -14.14
C LYS A 98 -2.34 4.91 -13.41
N VAL A 99 -1.19 5.53 -13.62
CA VAL A 99 -0.82 6.82 -13.00
C VAL A 99 -0.84 7.91 -14.06
N TYR A 100 -1.51 9.01 -13.76
CA TYR A 100 -1.70 10.18 -14.62
C TYR A 100 -1.33 11.46 -13.85
N GLY A 101 -0.03 11.73 -13.73
CA GLY A 101 0.46 12.81 -12.88
C GLY A 101 0.09 12.58 -11.41
N ASP A 102 -0.65 13.51 -10.81
CA ASP A 102 -1.09 13.42 -9.42
C ASP A 102 -2.40 12.62 -9.22
N THR A 103 -2.84 11.88 -10.23
CA THR A 103 -4.03 11.03 -10.17
C THR A 103 -3.68 9.62 -10.59
N ALA A 104 -4.23 8.64 -9.89
CA ALA A 104 -4.09 7.23 -10.25
C ALA A 104 -5.42 6.50 -10.19
N VAL A 105 -5.53 5.47 -11.01
CA VAL A 105 -6.67 4.54 -11.00
C VAL A 105 -6.11 3.14 -10.79
N VAL A 106 -6.70 2.45 -9.81
CA VAL A 106 -6.32 1.08 -9.42
C VAL A 106 -7.51 0.17 -9.64
N TRP A 107 -7.30 -0.89 -10.40
CA TRP A 107 -8.24 -2.00 -10.53
C TRP A 107 -7.64 -3.21 -9.84
N PHE A 108 -8.45 -3.96 -9.14
CA PHE A 108 -8.03 -5.23 -8.56
C PHE A 108 -9.23 -6.15 -8.31
N THR A 109 -8.93 -7.41 -8.06
CA THR A 109 -9.90 -8.42 -7.66
C THR A 109 -9.63 -8.82 -6.21
N GLN A 110 -10.69 -8.87 -5.39
CA GLN A 110 -10.64 -9.37 -4.01
C GLN A 110 -11.37 -10.72 -3.96
N HIS A 111 -10.69 -11.72 -3.40
CA HIS A 111 -11.24 -13.02 -3.09
C HIS A 111 -11.37 -13.19 -1.58
N LEU A 112 -12.60 -13.25 -1.10
CA LEU A 112 -12.91 -13.42 0.33
C LEU A 112 -13.40 -14.84 0.57
N VAL A 113 -12.91 -15.46 1.65
CA VAL A 113 -13.43 -16.72 2.17
C VAL A 113 -13.73 -16.54 3.63
N GLY A 114 -14.91 -16.98 4.04
CA GLY A 114 -15.33 -16.93 5.44
C GLY A 114 -16.55 -17.80 5.74
N PRO A 115 -16.89 -18.02 7.00
CA PRO A 115 -18.04 -18.81 7.39
C PRO A 115 -19.33 -18.07 7.09
N SER A 116 -20.32 -18.77 6.57
CA SER A 116 -21.68 -18.27 6.44
C SER A 116 -22.67 -19.41 6.67
N LYS A 117 -23.52 -19.29 7.69
CA LYS A 117 -24.56 -20.27 8.03
C LYS A 117 -24.03 -21.72 8.15
N GLY A 118 -22.85 -21.88 8.79
CA GLY A 118 -22.22 -23.19 8.97
C GLY A 118 -21.54 -23.79 7.74
N ARG A 119 -21.34 -22.99 6.68
CA ARG A 119 -20.60 -23.38 5.46
C ARG A 119 -19.51 -22.37 5.19
N SER A 120 -18.48 -22.77 4.46
CA SER A 120 -17.53 -21.82 3.88
C SER A 120 -18.18 -21.14 2.66
N LEU A 121 -18.15 -19.81 2.65
CA LEU A 121 -18.61 -18.98 1.55
C LEU A 121 -17.40 -18.29 0.90
N ALA A 122 -17.28 -18.46 -0.41
CA ALA A 122 -16.32 -17.71 -1.21
C ALA A 122 -17.05 -16.59 -1.98
N LEU A 123 -16.52 -15.38 -1.88
CA LEU A 123 -17.03 -14.20 -2.58
C LEU A 123 -15.89 -13.57 -3.39
N THR A 124 -16.23 -13.08 -4.57
CA THR A 124 -15.29 -12.35 -5.40
C THR A 124 -15.87 -10.97 -5.70
N PHE A 125 -15.04 -9.93 -5.52
CA PHE A 125 -15.37 -8.55 -5.87
C PHE A 125 -14.31 -8.00 -6.81
N ARG A 126 -14.73 -7.14 -7.73
CA ARG A 126 -13.85 -6.30 -8.53
C ARG A 126 -13.99 -4.86 -8.08
N TYR A 127 -12.86 -4.22 -7.92
CA TYR A 127 -12.77 -2.83 -7.47
C TYR A 127 -12.20 -1.94 -8.57
N ILE A 128 -12.61 -0.68 -8.51
CA ILE A 128 -11.95 0.44 -9.17
C ILE A 128 -11.84 1.57 -8.16
N ASP A 129 -10.60 1.95 -7.85
CA ASP A 129 -10.30 2.97 -6.88
C ASP A 129 -9.51 4.11 -7.52
N VAL A 130 -9.83 5.33 -7.13
CA VAL A 130 -9.19 6.54 -7.65
C VAL A 130 -8.42 7.20 -6.51
N PHE A 131 -7.14 7.42 -6.76
CA PHE A 131 -6.26 8.10 -5.82
C PHE A 131 -5.79 9.43 -6.36
N VAL A 132 -5.51 10.37 -5.45
CA VAL A 132 -4.86 11.65 -5.75
C VAL A 132 -3.64 11.83 -4.86
N MET A 133 -2.57 12.40 -5.45
CA MET A 133 -1.35 12.75 -4.73
C MET A 133 -1.50 14.14 -4.12
N ARG A 134 -1.42 14.24 -2.80
CA ARG A 134 -1.50 15.52 -2.07
C ARG A 134 -0.44 15.55 -0.99
N ALA A 135 0.35 16.61 -0.95
CA ALA A 135 1.41 16.78 0.02
C ALA A 135 2.34 15.56 0.14
N GLY A 136 2.69 14.94 -1.00
CA GLY A 136 3.57 13.77 -1.05
C GLY A 136 2.93 12.45 -0.62
N ARG A 137 1.59 12.37 -0.54
CA ARG A 137 0.83 11.19 -0.12
C ARG A 137 -0.29 10.86 -1.12
N TRP A 138 -0.41 9.61 -1.50
CA TRP A 138 -1.58 9.09 -2.21
C TRP A 138 -2.75 8.94 -1.23
N GLN A 139 -3.92 9.47 -1.61
CA GLN A 139 -5.18 9.36 -0.85
C GLN A 139 -6.30 8.92 -1.78
N CYS A 140 -7.09 7.94 -1.34
CA CYS A 140 -8.24 7.47 -2.10
C CYS A 140 -9.39 8.48 -2.00
N VAL A 141 -9.89 8.93 -3.15
CA VAL A 141 -11.02 9.87 -3.25
C VAL A 141 -12.32 9.19 -3.67
N ALA A 142 -12.23 8.06 -4.36
CA ALA A 142 -13.40 7.32 -4.80
C ALA A 142 -13.10 5.82 -4.89
N SER A 143 -14.07 4.99 -4.51
CA SER A 143 -14.03 3.54 -4.63
C SER A 143 -15.36 3.02 -5.18
N GLN A 144 -15.28 1.98 -5.98
CA GLN A 144 -16.46 1.22 -6.38
C GLN A 144 -16.16 -0.28 -6.39
N SER A 145 -17.06 -1.06 -5.81
CA SER A 145 -17.01 -2.50 -5.86
C SER A 145 -18.12 -3.10 -6.71
N THR A 146 -17.83 -4.22 -7.34
CA THR A 146 -18.80 -5.04 -8.09
C THR A 146 -18.66 -6.48 -7.66
N LYS A 147 -19.74 -7.07 -7.16
CA LYS A 147 -19.75 -8.50 -6.83
C LYS A 147 -19.74 -9.33 -8.13
N VAL A 148 -18.77 -10.24 -8.24
CA VAL A 148 -18.72 -11.19 -9.36
C VAL A 148 -19.62 -12.36 -9.03
N THR A 149 -20.64 -12.58 -9.86
CA THR A 149 -21.50 -13.79 -9.78
C THR A 149 -20.99 -14.81 -10.77
N SER A 150 -20.72 -16.05 -10.30
CA SER A 150 -20.46 -17.18 -11.22
C SER A 150 -21.71 -17.43 -12.06
N THR A 151 -21.57 -17.40 -13.36
CA THR A 151 -22.58 -17.89 -14.32
C THR A 151 -22.56 -19.40 -14.33
#